data_754d924b9ab1935c1b79b5c99d91b04a
#
_entry.id   754d924b9ab1935c1b79b5c99d91b04a
#
_cell.length_a   1.000
_cell.length_b   1.000
_cell.length_c   1.000
_cell.angle_alpha   90.00
_cell.angle_beta   90.00
_cell.angle_gamma   90.00
#
_symmetry.space_group_name_H-M   'P 1'
#
loop_
_entity.id
_entity.type
_entity.pdbx_description
1 polymer ?
#
loop_
_entity_poly.entity_id
_entity_poly.type
_entity_poly.pdbx_seq_one_letter_code
_entity_poly.pdbx_strand_id
1 'polypeptide(L)'
;MNDYEIVIGLEVHAELSTKTKIFCSCPTSFGADPNTHTCPICMAMPGTLPVLNEKVVEYAVKAGLATNCEISRDSKNDRKNYFYPDLPKSYQISQFDKPLCEHGYIEIDTEEGKKKIRLLRIHIEEDAGKLNHDEFGGGSLVDLNRAGVPLIEIVSEPDLRSAEEVEQYLRKLKSILEYIEVSDCKMQEGSLRADVNVSVRKKGETKFGTRTEMKNMNSFRSIVRAIEYEANRQIDVLEDGGKIEQETLRWDEVSGKTFSMRDKEDAQDYRYFPDPDLVAIKLSDEYIENIKNSLPELPETRKQRYLDEFKLSEKDANIISSSKYLADLFEGATKVCNNPKAVNNWIISDISRILNETEIEPIEIPFDSNQLGKLVILIDKGTISSSIAKKVLVELFENPRDPEDIIKEKGWIQISDEGAIKEVVLKILEENPQSVADYKAGKEKALGFLVGQAMKQTKGKANPKMLNEMFAEELKK
;
A
#
# COMPACT_ATOMS: atom_id res chain seq x y z
N MET A 1 -22.03 -3.27 -22.73
CA MET A 1 -20.63 -2.83 -22.68
C MET A 1 -19.86 -2.86 -24.01
N ASN A 2 -20.20 -3.71 -24.97
CA ASN A 2 -19.36 -3.85 -26.18
C ASN A 2 -19.21 -2.60 -27.06
N ASP A 3 -20.14 -1.65 -27.00
CA ASP A 3 -20.14 -0.46 -27.87
C ASP A 3 -19.62 0.82 -27.20
N TYR A 4 -19.37 0.79 -25.90
CA TYR A 4 -18.91 1.94 -25.12
C TYR A 4 -17.48 1.75 -24.59
N GLU A 5 -16.79 2.86 -24.44
CA GLU A 5 -15.50 2.99 -23.80
C GLU A 5 -15.64 3.86 -22.55
N ILE A 6 -15.09 3.39 -21.42
CA ILE A 6 -15.03 4.16 -20.18
C ILE A 6 -13.82 5.09 -20.25
N VAL A 7 -13.97 6.31 -19.78
CA VAL A 7 -12.90 7.32 -19.69
C VAL A 7 -12.84 7.81 -18.24
N ILE A 8 -11.66 7.64 -17.62
CA ILE A 8 -11.49 7.92 -16.20
C ILE A 8 -10.29 8.83 -15.98
N GLY A 9 -10.47 9.85 -15.13
CA GLY A 9 -9.43 10.68 -14.56
C GLY A 9 -9.52 10.64 -13.04
N LEU A 10 -8.39 10.84 -12.36
CA LEU A 10 -8.28 10.77 -10.90
C LEU A 10 -7.72 12.06 -10.33
N GLU A 11 -8.23 12.43 -9.16
CA GLU A 11 -7.67 13.43 -8.27
C GLU A 11 -7.32 12.71 -6.96
N VAL A 12 -6.01 12.57 -6.68
CA VAL A 12 -5.52 11.83 -5.52
C VAL A 12 -4.87 12.79 -4.54
N HIS A 13 -5.41 12.84 -3.32
CA HIS A 13 -4.87 13.64 -2.23
C HIS A 13 -4.03 12.74 -1.32
N ALA A 14 -2.81 13.15 -1.03
CA ALA A 14 -1.94 12.47 -0.08
C ALA A 14 -1.45 13.44 1.01
N GLU A 15 -1.76 13.12 2.27
CA GLU A 15 -1.20 13.85 3.42
C GLU A 15 0.30 13.58 3.50
N LEU A 16 1.08 14.66 3.67
CA LEU A 16 2.53 14.57 3.75
C LEU A 16 2.98 14.24 5.18
N SER A 17 3.88 13.30 5.32
CA SER A 17 4.46 12.83 6.60
C SER A 17 5.40 13.86 7.24
N THR A 18 4.99 15.12 7.29
CA THR A 18 5.73 16.19 7.98
C THR A 18 5.43 16.16 9.47
N LYS A 19 6.38 16.63 10.30
CA LYS A 19 6.17 16.72 11.75
C LYS A 19 5.21 17.83 12.15
N THR A 20 5.11 18.86 11.31
CA THR A 20 4.30 20.04 11.57
C THR A 20 3.43 20.39 10.38
N LYS A 21 2.34 21.10 10.64
CA LYS A 21 1.42 21.61 9.62
C LYS A 21 2.12 22.50 8.58
N ILE A 22 1.40 22.77 7.49
CA ILE A 22 1.95 23.49 6.34
C ILE A 22 2.36 24.94 6.68
N PHE A 23 1.63 25.63 7.55
CA PHE A 23 1.85 27.05 7.84
C PHE A 23 2.09 27.36 9.32
N CYS A 24 2.19 26.37 10.19
CA CYS A 24 2.43 26.55 11.62
C CYS A 24 3.17 25.36 12.24
N SER A 25 3.52 25.47 13.52
CA SER A 25 4.28 24.43 14.25
C SER A 25 3.41 23.37 14.93
N CYS A 26 2.09 23.36 14.74
CA CYS A 26 1.23 22.32 15.30
C CYS A 26 1.57 20.95 14.70
N PRO A 27 1.50 19.86 15.50
CA PRO A 27 1.77 18.52 15.02
C PRO A 27 0.70 18.03 14.04
N THR A 28 1.09 17.06 13.20
CA THR A 28 0.22 16.45 12.19
C THR A 28 -0.23 15.03 12.56
N SER A 29 0.17 14.52 13.74
CA SER A 29 -0.13 13.15 14.14
C SER A 29 -1.64 12.90 14.24
N PHE A 30 -2.06 11.75 13.69
CA PHE A 30 -3.45 11.26 13.72
C PHE A 30 -3.86 10.77 15.11
N GLY A 31 -5.17 10.84 15.42
CA GLY A 31 -5.76 10.21 16.61
C GLY A 31 -5.68 11.00 17.91
N ALA A 32 -5.25 12.28 17.88
CA ALA A 32 -5.31 13.14 19.05
C ALA A 32 -6.74 13.59 19.39
N ASP A 33 -6.96 13.98 20.65
CA ASP A 33 -8.25 14.52 21.08
C ASP A 33 -8.65 15.75 20.23
N PRO A 34 -9.94 15.95 19.92
CA PRO A 34 -10.39 17.03 19.05
C PRO A 34 -9.90 18.41 19.49
N ASN A 35 -9.44 19.20 18.54
CA ASN A 35 -8.95 20.58 18.72
C ASN A 35 -7.75 20.74 19.68
N THR A 36 -6.94 19.69 19.87
CA THR A 36 -5.69 19.76 20.66
C THR A 36 -4.46 20.11 19.82
N HIS A 37 -4.49 19.82 18.53
CA HIS A 37 -3.43 20.16 17.57
C HIS A 37 -3.76 21.47 16.83
N THR A 38 -4.06 22.53 17.57
CA THR A 38 -4.48 23.82 17.03
C THR A 38 -3.67 24.98 17.62
N CYS A 39 -3.54 26.05 16.87
CA CYS A 39 -2.94 27.30 17.33
C CYS A 39 -3.63 28.49 16.63
N PRO A 40 -3.38 29.74 17.04
CA PRO A 40 -3.99 30.90 16.41
C PRO A 40 -3.83 30.97 14.89
N ILE A 41 -2.74 30.42 14.32
CA ILE A 41 -2.50 30.42 12.87
C ILE A 41 -3.46 29.46 12.15
N CYS A 42 -3.49 28.18 12.51
CA CYS A 42 -4.36 27.21 11.83
C CYS A 42 -5.85 27.41 12.18
N MET A 43 -6.18 28.13 13.24
CA MET A 43 -7.53 28.59 13.54
C MET A 43 -7.90 29.94 12.86
N ALA A 44 -7.01 30.48 12.05
CA ALA A 44 -7.19 31.75 11.34
C ALA A 44 -7.57 32.94 12.22
N MET A 45 -6.97 33.05 13.41
CA MET A 45 -7.21 34.17 14.31
C MET A 45 -6.72 35.49 13.69
N PRO A 46 -7.42 36.62 13.89
CA PRO A 46 -7.01 37.89 13.32
C PRO A 46 -5.59 38.29 13.70
N GLY A 47 -4.79 38.73 12.71
CA GLY A 47 -3.41 39.19 12.88
C GLY A 47 -2.35 38.08 12.80
N THR A 48 -2.73 36.82 12.55
CA THR A 48 -1.76 35.74 12.33
C THR A 48 -1.35 35.66 10.86
N LEU A 49 -0.08 35.29 10.63
CA LEU A 49 0.49 35.13 9.29
C LEU A 49 0.99 33.68 9.07
N PRO A 50 0.75 33.11 7.90
CA PRO A 50 1.27 31.78 7.54
C PRO A 50 2.78 31.85 7.24
N VAL A 51 3.50 30.77 7.56
CA VAL A 51 4.90 30.55 7.13
C VAL A 51 5.01 29.17 6.53
N LEU A 52 5.35 29.09 5.24
CA LEU A 52 5.41 27.83 4.51
C LEU A 52 6.49 26.89 5.09
N ASN A 53 6.12 25.67 5.38
CA ASN A 53 7.00 24.61 5.83
C ASN A 53 7.88 24.12 4.65
N GLU A 54 9.20 24.31 4.76
CA GLU A 54 10.16 23.92 3.72
C GLU A 54 10.07 22.40 3.38
N LYS A 55 9.81 21.56 4.38
CA LYS A 55 9.70 20.11 4.17
C LYS A 55 8.53 19.71 3.26
N VAL A 56 7.48 20.50 3.24
CA VAL A 56 6.34 20.31 2.33
C VAL A 56 6.77 20.49 0.87
N VAL A 57 7.56 21.52 0.61
CA VAL A 57 8.12 21.77 -0.73
C VAL A 57 9.06 20.65 -1.15
N GLU A 58 9.96 20.23 -0.25
CA GLU A 58 10.86 19.09 -0.50
C GLU A 58 10.09 17.82 -0.86
N TYR A 59 9.04 17.51 -0.09
CA TYR A 59 8.24 16.30 -0.31
C TYR A 59 7.43 16.36 -1.61
N ALA A 60 6.87 17.50 -1.95
CA ALA A 60 6.19 17.68 -3.22
C ALA A 60 7.14 17.54 -4.42
N VAL A 61 8.36 18.10 -4.32
CA VAL A 61 9.42 17.93 -5.34
C VAL A 61 9.83 16.45 -5.47
N LYS A 62 10.00 15.74 -4.34
CA LYS A 62 10.28 14.29 -4.36
C LYS A 62 9.18 13.52 -5.09
N ALA A 63 7.91 13.80 -4.79
CA ALA A 63 6.78 13.18 -5.45
C ALA A 63 6.77 13.46 -6.96
N GLY A 64 7.01 14.73 -7.36
CA GLY A 64 7.11 15.12 -8.75
C GLY A 64 8.23 14.39 -9.50
N LEU A 65 9.43 14.37 -8.93
CA LEU A 65 10.59 13.67 -9.53
C LEU A 65 10.35 12.16 -9.66
N ALA A 66 9.78 11.53 -8.64
CA ALA A 66 9.49 10.09 -8.64
C ALA A 66 8.37 9.70 -9.60
N THR A 67 7.53 10.64 -10.01
CA THR A 67 6.46 10.47 -10.99
C THR A 67 6.76 11.12 -12.35
N ASN A 68 8.04 11.40 -12.61
CA ASN A 68 8.53 11.94 -13.89
C ASN A 68 7.96 13.32 -14.27
N CYS A 69 7.57 14.14 -13.30
CA CYS A 69 7.09 15.49 -13.56
C CYS A 69 8.23 16.47 -13.84
N GLU A 70 7.91 17.52 -14.58
CA GLU A 70 8.70 18.73 -14.66
C GLU A 70 8.50 19.55 -13.39
N ILE A 71 9.61 19.98 -12.75
CA ILE A 71 9.55 20.77 -11.51
C ILE A 71 9.63 22.25 -11.85
N SER A 72 8.65 23.02 -11.42
CA SER A 72 8.60 24.47 -11.59
C SER A 72 9.69 25.16 -10.74
N ARG A 73 10.45 26.10 -11.35
CA ARG A 73 11.44 26.94 -10.65
C ARG A 73 10.82 28.17 -10.00
N ASP A 74 9.61 28.53 -10.41
CA ASP A 74 8.88 29.69 -9.91
C ASP A 74 7.41 29.33 -9.74
N SER A 75 7.04 29.00 -8.54
CA SER A 75 5.69 28.61 -8.15
C SER A 75 5.15 29.55 -7.07
N LYS A 76 3.86 29.51 -6.82
CA LYS A 76 3.19 30.36 -5.84
C LYS A 76 2.03 29.61 -5.18
N ASN A 77 1.59 30.16 -4.04
CA ASN A 77 0.39 29.70 -3.37
C ASN A 77 -0.76 30.67 -3.71
N ASP A 78 -1.91 30.11 -4.01
CA ASP A 78 -3.15 30.83 -4.34
C ASP A 78 -4.22 30.54 -3.29
N ARG A 79 -5.12 31.51 -3.10
CA ARG A 79 -6.34 31.33 -2.30
C ARG A 79 -7.46 30.78 -3.18
N LYS A 80 -7.96 29.59 -2.84
CA LYS A 80 -9.19 28.99 -3.38
C LYS A 80 -10.34 29.41 -2.47
N ASN A 81 -11.14 30.38 -2.92
CA ASN A 81 -12.14 30.99 -2.04
C ASN A 81 -13.47 30.20 -2.07
N TYR A 82 -13.81 29.60 -0.96
CA TYR A 82 -15.13 29.03 -0.70
C TYR A 82 -15.36 28.97 0.80
N PHE A 83 -16.62 28.99 1.21
CA PHE A 83 -17.02 28.97 2.61
C PHE A 83 -17.48 27.60 3.01
N TYR A 84 -16.83 27.04 4.06
CA TYR A 84 -17.30 25.83 4.71
C TYR A 84 -16.91 25.85 6.19
N PRO A 85 -17.69 25.20 7.11
CA PRO A 85 -17.46 25.32 8.56
C PRO A 85 -16.10 24.81 9.05
N ASP A 86 -15.51 23.83 8.39
CA ASP A 86 -14.19 23.26 8.69
C ASP A 86 -13.01 24.00 8.02
N LEU A 87 -13.31 25.10 7.35
CA LEU A 87 -12.35 25.97 6.70
C LEU A 87 -12.25 27.32 7.41
N PRO A 88 -11.41 27.45 8.46
CA PRO A 88 -11.42 28.62 9.38
C PRO A 88 -11.19 29.97 8.69
N LYS A 89 -10.40 29.96 7.60
CA LYS A 89 -10.06 31.16 6.81
C LYS A 89 -11.13 31.55 5.80
N SER A 90 -12.14 30.70 5.56
CA SER A 90 -13.07 30.82 4.43
C SER A 90 -12.41 30.75 3.05
N TYR A 91 -11.18 30.26 2.99
CA TYR A 91 -10.45 29.88 1.77
C TYR A 91 -9.47 28.75 2.10
N GLN A 92 -9.10 27.98 1.10
CA GLN A 92 -8.03 26.99 1.15
C GLN A 92 -6.81 27.54 0.41
N ILE A 93 -5.62 27.42 0.98
CA ILE A 93 -4.40 27.70 0.24
C ILE A 93 -4.06 26.47 -0.60
N SER A 94 -3.89 26.70 -1.91
CA SER A 94 -3.60 25.72 -2.94
C SER A 94 -2.66 26.33 -3.99
N GLN A 95 -2.54 25.74 -5.17
CA GLN A 95 -1.79 26.27 -6.31
C GLN A 95 -2.63 26.09 -7.58
N PHE A 96 -2.87 27.18 -8.33
CA PHE A 96 -3.78 27.14 -9.48
C PHE A 96 -3.04 27.16 -10.82
N ASP A 97 -2.51 28.33 -11.23
CA ASP A 97 -1.89 28.56 -12.53
C ASP A 97 -0.39 28.26 -12.58
N LYS A 98 0.28 28.13 -11.42
CA LYS A 98 1.68 27.77 -11.31
C LYS A 98 1.89 26.66 -10.27
N PRO A 99 1.41 25.45 -10.57
CA PRO A 99 1.65 24.32 -9.67
C PRO A 99 3.14 23.99 -9.58
N LEU A 100 3.52 23.28 -8.53
CA LEU A 100 4.94 22.96 -8.30
C LEU A 100 5.47 21.92 -9.29
N CYS A 101 4.63 20.96 -9.71
CA CYS A 101 5.03 19.91 -10.65
C CYS A 101 3.96 19.72 -11.75
N GLU A 102 4.41 19.49 -12.99
CA GLU A 102 3.53 19.33 -14.16
C GLU A 102 4.03 18.21 -15.08
N HIS A 103 3.15 17.73 -15.94
CA HIS A 103 3.45 16.88 -17.09
C HIS A 103 4.20 15.57 -16.76
N GLY A 104 3.86 14.93 -15.63
CA GLY A 104 4.43 13.67 -15.26
C GLY A 104 3.73 12.45 -15.88
N TYR A 105 4.15 11.27 -15.46
CA TYR A 105 3.45 10.02 -15.78
C TYR A 105 3.79 8.89 -14.81
N ILE A 106 2.88 7.92 -14.72
CA ILE A 106 3.09 6.64 -14.05
C ILE A 106 2.84 5.53 -15.07
N GLU A 107 3.71 4.54 -15.16
CA GLU A 107 3.51 3.35 -16.00
C GLU A 107 2.79 2.27 -15.21
N ILE A 108 1.73 1.72 -15.77
CA ILE A 108 1.01 0.55 -15.25
C ILE A 108 1.17 -0.64 -16.20
N ASP A 109 1.05 -1.85 -15.67
CA ASP A 109 1.07 -3.07 -16.46
C ASP A 109 -0.37 -3.43 -16.86
N THR A 110 -0.66 -3.59 -18.15
CA THR A 110 -1.97 -4.01 -18.68
C THR A 110 -1.81 -5.31 -19.45
N GLU A 111 -2.93 -5.95 -19.83
CA GLU A 111 -2.88 -7.13 -20.68
C GLU A 111 -2.23 -6.87 -22.05
N GLU A 112 -2.28 -5.63 -22.54
CA GLU A 112 -1.68 -5.20 -23.80
C GLU A 112 -0.21 -4.74 -23.66
N GLY A 113 0.33 -4.76 -22.45
CA GLY A 113 1.68 -4.30 -22.12
C GLY A 113 1.71 -3.06 -21.22
N LYS A 114 2.83 -2.37 -21.16
CA LYS A 114 2.99 -1.17 -20.32
C LYS A 114 2.22 0.00 -20.91
N LYS A 115 1.43 0.66 -20.06
CA LYS A 115 0.65 1.85 -20.39
C LYS A 115 1.07 3.03 -19.52
N LYS A 116 1.35 4.17 -20.15
CA LYS A 116 1.61 5.43 -19.44
C LYS A 116 0.31 6.14 -19.13
N ILE A 117 0.10 6.44 -17.85
CA ILE A 117 -0.97 7.32 -17.38
C ILE A 117 -0.33 8.66 -17.07
N ARG A 118 -0.69 9.66 -17.84
CA ARG A 118 -0.14 11.02 -17.72
C ARG A 118 -0.68 11.71 -16.46
N LEU A 119 0.17 12.52 -15.85
CA LEU A 119 -0.19 13.42 -14.78
C LEU A 119 -0.25 14.83 -15.34
N LEU A 120 -1.38 15.50 -15.11
CA LEU A 120 -1.54 16.90 -15.44
C LEU A 120 -0.63 17.75 -14.54
N ARG A 121 -0.74 17.53 -13.20
CA ARG A 121 0.01 18.27 -12.19
C ARG A 121 0.06 17.56 -10.84
N ILE A 122 1.03 17.97 -10.04
CA ILE A 122 1.04 17.78 -8.58
C ILE A 122 1.22 19.16 -7.95
N HIS A 123 0.34 19.51 -7.05
CA HIS A 123 0.39 20.79 -6.35
C HIS A 123 0.24 20.64 -4.85
N ILE A 124 0.74 21.62 -4.11
CA ILE A 124 0.65 21.68 -2.65
C ILE A 124 -0.66 22.35 -2.27
N GLU A 125 -1.30 21.82 -1.23
CA GLU A 125 -2.44 22.45 -0.59
C GLU A 125 -2.51 22.13 0.90
N GLU A 126 -3.37 22.83 1.63
CA GLU A 126 -3.68 22.52 3.02
C GLU A 126 -4.96 21.71 3.14
N ASP A 127 -5.03 20.79 4.10
CA ASP A 127 -6.26 20.08 4.39
C ASP A 127 -7.23 20.94 5.19
N ALA A 128 -8.53 20.69 5.03
CA ALA A 128 -9.59 21.26 5.85
C ALA A 128 -9.69 20.53 7.20
N GLY A 129 -10.44 21.08 8.15
CA GLY A 129 -10.81 20.40 9.37
C GLY A 129 -11.70 19.19 9.13
N LYS A 130 -12.26 18.65 10.19
CA LYS A 130 -13.21 17.54 10.14
C LYS A 130 -14.56 17.98 10.72
N LEU A 131 -15.65 17.68 10.00
CA LEU A 131 -17.00 17.85 10.47
C LEU A 131 -17.55 16.53 11.00
N ASN A 132 -17.97 16.52 12.25
CA ASN A 132 -18.72 15.42 12.85
C ASN A 132 -20.17 15.87 12.97
N HIS A 133 -21.05 15.27 12.18
CA HIS A 133 -22.49 15.56 12.23
C HIS A 133 -23.09 14.86 13.46
N ASP A 134 -23.84 15.61 14.27
CA ASP A 134 -24.57 15.05 15.39
C ASP A 134 -25.79 14.29 14.87
N GLU A 135 -25.83 12.98 15.10
CA GLU A 135 -26.95 12.11 14.73
C GLU A 135 -28.28 12.49 15.42
N PHE A 136 -28.20 13.24 16.52
CA PHE A 136 -29.35 13.68 17.29
C PHE A 136 -29.89 15.08 16.92
N GLY A 137 -29.38 15.67 15.84
CA GLY A 137 -29.95 16.86 15.22
C GLY A 137 -29.53 18.19 15.85
N GLY A 138 -28.45 18.24 16.61
CA GLY A 138 -27.96 19.43 17.30
C GLY A 138 -27.03 20.34 16.48
N GLY A 139 -26.57 19.91 15.32
CA GLY A 139 -25.60 20.66 14.49
C GLY A 139 -24.38 19.85 14.10
N SER A 140 -23.30 20.52 13.74
CA SER A 140 -22.02 19.88 13.40
C SER A 140 -20.94 20.32 14.37
N LEU A 141 -20.16 19.36 14.86
CA LEU A 141 -18.96 19.60 15.66
C LEU A 141 -17.75 19.73 14.72
N VAL A 142 -16.99 20.79 14.90
CA VAL A 142 -15.81 21.09 14.08
C VAL A 142 -14.55 20.69 14.84
N ASP A 143 -13.76 19.79 14.25
CA ASP A 143 -12.43 19.43 14.71
C ASP A 143 -11.38 19.99 13.76
N LEU A 144 -10.56 20.92 14.26
CA LEU A 144 -9.52 21.62 13.49
C LEU A 144 -8.14 20.97 13.60
N ASN A 145 -8.02 19.78 14.19
CA ASN A 145 -6.73 19.06 14.25
C ASN A 145 -6.14 18.83 12.87
N ARG A 146 -6.99 18.51 11.88
CA ARG A 146 -6.56 18.29 10.51
C ARG A 146 -6.38 19.60 9.72
N ALA A 147 -7.03 20.70 10.08
CA ALA A 147 -6.93 21.98 9.38
C ALA A 147 -5.47 22.44 9.25
N GLY A 148 -4.99 22.61 8.03
CA GLY A 148 -3.61 22.96 7.74
C GLY A 148 -2.62 21.79 7.75
N VAL A 149 -3.06 20.54 7.80
CA VAL A 149 -2.21 19.37 7.50
C VAL A 149 -1.78 19.48 6.05
N PRO A 150 -0.47 19.31 5.73
CA PRO A 150 0.00 19.45 4.37
C PRO A 150 -0.50 18.32 3.46
N LEU A 151 -1.04 18.68 2.30
CA LEU A 151 -1.42 17.77 1.23
C LEU A 151 -0.63 18.03 -0.03
N ILE A 152 -0.50 17.00 -0.85
CA ILE A 152 -0.34 17.12 -2.29
C ILE A 152 -1.57 16.56 -2.99
N GLU A 153 -2.06 17.30 -3.98
CA GLU A 153 -3.08 16.81 -4.91
C GLU A 153 -2.40 16.40 -6.22
N ILE A 154 -2.62 15.16 -6.61
CA ILE A 154 -2.07 14.53 -7.82
C ILE A 154 -3.20 14.34 -8.80
N VAL A 155 -3.20 15.11 -9.88
CA VAL A 155 -4.26 15.09 -10.90
C VAL A 155 -3.78 14.34 -12.12
N SER A 156 -4.49 13.27 -12.50
CA SER A 156 -4.19 12.54 -13.72
C SER A 156 -4.91 13.14 -14.94
N GLU A 157 -4.36 12.90 -16.13
CA GLU A 157 -5.11 13.00 -17.37
C GLU A 157 -6.15 11.86 -17.46
N PRO A 158 -7.22 12.00 -18.28
CA PRO A 158 -8.26 10.99 -18.42
C PRO A 158 -7.80 9.82 -19.31
N ASP A 159 -6.70 9.20 -18.98
CA ASP A 159 -6.06 8.14 -19.76
C ASP A 159 -6.52 6.72 -19.36
N LEU A 160 -7.13 6.57 -18.19
CA LEU A 160 -7.59 5.29 -17.68
C LEU A 160 -8.89 4.83 -18.38
N ARG A 161 -9.00 3.51 -18.60
CA ARG A 161 -10.10 2.91 -19.40
C ARG A 161 -10.85 1.79 -18.68
N SER A 162 -10.39 1.36 -17.52
CA SER A 162 -11.06 0.34 -16.72
C SER A 162 -10.84 0.54 -15.23
N ALA A 163 -11.69 -0.08 -14.42
CA ALA A 163 -11.54 -0.08 -12.96
C ALA A 163 -10.24 -0.80 -12.51
N GLU A 164 -9.82 -1.82 -13.24
CA GLU A 164 -8.56 -2.53 -13.01
C GLU A 164 -7.34 -1.62 -13.25
N GLU A 165 -7.33 -0.85 -14.35
CA GLU A 165 -6.28 0.12 -14.60
C GLU A 165 -6.19 1.18 -13.48
N VAL A 166 -7.33 1.61 -12.94
CA VAL A 166 -7.39 2.54 -11.80
C VAL A 166 -6.78 1.90 -10.56
N GLU A 167 -7.12 0.65 -10.24
CA GLU A 167 -6.53 -0.05 -9.10
C GLU A 167 -5.02 -0.18 -9.24
N GLN A 168 -4.53 -0.55 -10.40
CA GLN A 168 -3.08 -0.67 -10.66
C GLN A 168 -2.38 0.69 -10.53
N TYR A 169 -2.96 1.74 -11.08
CA TYR A 169 -2.44 3.10 -10.97
C TYR A 169 -2.34 3.55 -9.51
N LEU A 170 -3.41 3.38 -8.72
CA LEU A 170 -3.44 3.79 -7.32
C LEU A 170 -2.47 2.98 -6.46
N ARG A 171 -2.35 1.67 -6.70
CA ARG A 171 -1.36 0.82 -6.03
C ARG A 171 0.06 1.24 -6.36
N LYS A 172 0.34 1.56 -7.61
CA LYS A 172 1.66 2.03 -8.06
C LYS A 172 1.99 3.39 -7.45
N LEU A 173 1.04 4.33 -7.47
CA LEU A 173 1.20 5.65 -6.85
C LEU A 173 1.45 5.53 -5.35
N LYS A 174 0.63 4.75 -4.63
CA LYS A 174 0.83 4.46 -3.20
C LYS A 174 2.24 3.94 -2.95
N SER A 175 2.67 2.92 -3.69
CA SER A 175 4.01 2.35 -3.57
C SER A 175 5.11 3.40 -3.77
N ILE A 176 5.01 4.25 -4.80
CA ILE A 176 5.98 5.31 -5.05
C ILE A 176 6.06 6.27 -3.86
N LEU A 177 4.92 6.75 -3.36
CA LEU A 177 4.87 7.72 -2.25
C LEU A 177 5.43 7.14 -0.95
N GLU A 178 5.16 5.85 -0.66
CA GLU A 178 5.74 5.13 0.48
C GLU A 178 7.26 4.95 0.34
N TYR A 179 7.75 4.61 -0.86
CA TYR A 179 9.19 4.43 -1.11
C TYR A 179 10.00 5.70 -0.89
N ILE A 180 9.49 6.83 -1.33
CA ILE A 180 10.15 8.14 -1.13
C ILE A 180 9.83 8.75 0.25
N GLU A 181 9.06 8.06 1.09
CA GLU A 181 8.74 8.43 2.47
C GLU A 181 8.05 9.80 2.61
N VAL A 182 7.20 10.16 1.64
CA VAL A 182 6.48 11.45 1.69
C VAL A 182 5.08 11.32 2.27
N SER A 183 4.49 10.11 2.28
CA SER A 183 3.17 9.83 2.85
C SER A 183 3.12 8.38 3.33
N ASP A 184 2.32 8.09 4.35
CA ASP A 184 2.01 6.73 4.80
C ASP A 184 0.85 6.08 4.02
N CYS A 185 0.15 6.89 3.21
CA CYS A 185 -0.88 6.44 2.26
C CYS A 185 -1.97 5.54 2.86
N LYS A 186 -2.41 5.78 4.08
CA LYS A 186 -3.45 5.02 4.77
C LYS A 186 -4.84 5.56 4.44
N MET A 187 -5.59 4.84 3.62
CA MET A 187 -6.96 5.25 3.25
C MET A 187 -7.92 5.26 4.44
N GLN A 188 -7.76 4.32 5.40
CA GLN A 188 -8.61 4.22 6.59
C GLN A 188 -8.46 5.42 7.54
N GLU A 189 -7.27 6.00 7.61
CA GLU A 189 -6.99 7.20 8.39
C GLU A 189 -7.25 8.50 7.59
N GLY A 190 -7.47 8.38 6.27
CA GLY A 190 -7.72 9.49 5.35
C GLY A 190 -6.47 10.18 4.84
N SER A 191 -5.27 9.63 5.09
CA SER A 191 -4.02 10.18 4.56
C SER A 191 -3.81 9.90 3.07
N LEU A 192 -4.61 9.00 2.45
CA LEU A 192 -4.75 8.86 1.01
C LEU A 192 -6.23 8.86 0.65
N ARG A 193 -6.64 9.76 -0.23
CA ARG A 193 -8.02 9.88 -0.74
C ARG A 193 -7.98 9.96 -2.25
N ALA A 194 -8.99 9.43 -2.92
CA ALA A 194 -9.10 9.51 -4.37
C ALA A 194 -10.52 9.88 -4.78
N ASP A 195 -10.65 10.93 -5.54
CA ASP A 195 -11.85 11.32 -6.24
C ASP A 195 -11.76 10.83 -7.68
N VAL A 196 -12.83 10.23 -8.18
CA VAL A 196 -12.83 9.56 -9.48
C VAL A 196 -13.80 10.25 -10.42
N ASN A 197 -13.29 10.77 -11.53
CA ASN A 197 -14.07 11.33 -12.62
C ASN A 197 -14.32 10.25 -13.67
N VAL A 198 -15.58 9.89 -13.91
CA VAL A 198 -15.99 8.86 -14.88
C VAL A 198 -16.89 9.43 -15.94
N SER A 199 -16.63 9.08 -17.18
CA SER A 199 -17.57 9.28 -18.30
C SER A 199 -17.53 8.08 -19.23
N VAL A 200 -18.55 7.92 -20.06
CA VAL A 200 -18.60 6.90 -21.13
C VAL A 200 -18.81 7.54 -22.47
N ARG A 201 -18.21 6.95 -23.51
CA ARG A 201 -18.40 7.36 -24.91
C ARG A 201 -18.52 6.13 -25.81
N LYS A 202 -19.08 6.27 -26.98
CA LYS A 202 -19.07 5.18 -27.98
C LYS A 202 -17.64 4.92 -28.44
N LYS A 203 -17.30 3.67 -28.65
CA LYS A 203 -15.99 3.28 -29.17
C LYS A 203 -15.71 3.96 -30.50
N GLY A 204 -14.52 4.54 -30.61
CA GLY A 204 -14.09 5.29 -31.80
C GLY A 204 -14.45 6.77 -31.80
N GLU A 205 -15.26 7.25 -30.86
CA GLU A 205 -15.50 8.69 -30.68
C GLU A 205 -14.31 9.37 -29.99
N THR A 206 -13.96 10.58 -30.45
CA THR A 206 -12.88 11.38 -29.83
C THR A 206 -13.39 12.31 -28.73
N LYS A 207 -14.66 12.70 -28.81
CA LYS A 207 -15.29 13.61 -27.85
C LYS A 207 -15.60 12.83 -26.54
N PHE A 208 -15.21 13.41 -25.41
CA PHE A 208 -15.56 12.86 -24.11
C PHE A 208 -17.07 12.99 -23.83
N GLY A 209 -17.61 12.01 -23.11
CA GLY A 209 -18.95 12.09 -22.56
C GLY A 209 -19.03 13.06 -21.37
N THR A 210 -20.24 13.25 -20.84
CA THR A 210 -20.44 14.02 -19.61
C THR A 210 -19.89 13.26 -18.44
N ARG A 211 -19.01 13.90 -17.67
CA ARG A 211 -18.38 13.28 -16.49
C ARG A 211 -19.25 13.40 -15.25
N THR A 212 -19.19 12.38 -14.40
CA THR A 212 -19.59 12.44 -13.00
C THR A 212 -18.37 12.27 -12.10
N GLU A 213 -18.35 12.97 -10.98
CA GLU A 213 -17.31 12.88 -9.97
C GLU A 213 -17.79 11.99 -8.82
N MET A 214 -17.04 10.96 -8.46
CA MET A 214 -17.36 10.07 -7.34
C MET A 214 -16.46 10.35 -6.16
N LYS A 215 -17.04 10.44 -4.97
CA LYS A 215 -16.37 10.68 -3.69
C LYS A 215 -16.73 9.63 -2.63
N ASN A 216 -16.05 9.69 -1.49
CA ASN A 216 -16.34 8.86 -0.31
C ASN A 216 -16.05 7.36 -0.50
N MET A 217 -14.93 7.05 -1.14
CA MET A 217 -14.45 5.67 -1.30
C MET A 217 -13.25 5.45 -0.40
N ASN A 218 -13.37 4.51 0.55
CA ASN A 218 -12.40 4.30 1.63
C ASN A 218 -11.44 3.12 1.39
N SER A 219 -11.50 2.50 0.20
CA SER A 219 -10.61 1.42 -0.19
C SER A 219 -10.51 1.31 -1.71
N PHE A 220 -9.43 0.72 -2.21
CA PHE A 220 -9.29 0.43 -3.64
C PHE A 220 -10.41 -0.45 -4.16
N ARG A 221 -10.87 -1.42 -3.35
CA ARG A 221 -12.01 -2.27 -3.70
C ARG A 221 -13.30 -1.46 -3.87
N SER A 222 -13.55 -0.50 -3.00
CA SER A 222 -14.71 0.41 -3.11
C SER A 222 -14.63 1.25 -4.36
N ILE A 223 -13.43 1.75 -4.73
CA ILE A 223 -13.19 2.51 -5.96
C ILE A 223 -13.53 1.68 -7.20
N VAL A 224 -13.02 0.44 -7.27
CA VAL A 224 -13.30 -0.48 -8.38
C VAL A 224 -14.81 -0.69 -8.54
N ARG A 225 -15.50 -1.04 -7.46
CA ARG A 225 -16.96 -1.27 -7.48
C ARG A 225 -17.75 -0.02 -7.85
N ALA A 226 -17.34 1.14 -7.37
CA ALA A 226 -17.99 2.41 -7.69
C ALA A 226 -17.86 2.74 -9.18
N ILE A 227 -16.68 2.56 -9.77
CA ILE A 227 -16.43 2.77 -11.21
C ILE A 227 -17.29 1.82 -12.05
N GLU A 228 -17.30 0.53 -11.73
CA GLU A 228 -18.08 -0.45 -12.46
C GLU A 228 -19.59 -0.14 -12.40
N TYR A 229 -20.09 0.22 -11.23
CA TYR A 229 -21.48 0.59 -11.06
C TYR A 229 -21.83 1.84 -11.85
N GLU A 230 -21.06 2.90 -11.71
CA GLU A 230 -21.35 4.21 -12.35
C GLU A 230 -21.21 4.14 -13.87
N ALA A 231 -20.22 3.44 -14.40
CA ALA A 231 -20.07 3.23 -15.82
C ALA A 231 -21.28 2.50 -16.44
N ASN A 232 -21.76 1.44 -15.76
CA ASN A 232 -22.96 0.71 -16.18
C ASN A 232 -24.21 1.61 -16.12
N ARG A 233 -24.39 2.37 -15.02
CA ARG A 233 -25.51 3.32 -14.89
C ARG A 233 -25.53 4.34 -16.04
N GLN A 234 -24.36 4.89 -16.39
CA GLN A 234 -24.27 5.85 -17.50
C GLN A 234 -24.61 5.21 -18.84
N ILE A 235 -24.14 3.99 -19.09
CA ILE A 235 -24.46 3.25 -20.32
C ILE A 235 -25.97 3.00 -20.43
N ASP A 236 -26.60 2.48 -19.36
CA ASP A 236 -28.04 2.19 -19.32
C ASP A 236 -28.86 3.44 -19.63
N VAL A 237 -28.52 4.59 -18.99
CA VAL A 237 -29.19 5.88 -19.25
C VAL A 237 -29.06 6.32 -20.70
N LEU A 238 -27.89 6.15 -21.32
CA LEU A 238 -27.64 6.54 -22.70
C LEU A 238 -28.34 5.60 -23.69
N GLU A 239 -28.41 4.29 -23.42
CA GLU A 239 -29.13 3.30 -24.23
C GLU A 239 -30.64 3.52 -24.19
N ASP A 240 -31.17 3.95 -23.04
CA ASP A 240 -32.58 4.34 -22.88
C ASP A 240 -32.90 5.72 -23.53
N GLY A 241 -31.92 6.38 -24.18
CA GLY A 241 -32.07 7.68 -24.81
C GLY A 241 -32.07 8.87 -23.87
N GLY A 242 -31.69 8.68 -22.63
CA GLY A 242 -31.50 9.71 -21.60
C GLY A 242 -30.21 10.51 -21.80
N LYS A 243 -29.93 11.39 -20.86
CA LYS A 243 -28.72 12.21 -20.83
C LYS A 243 -28.05 12.10 -19.44
N ILE A 244 -26.73 12.10 -19.44
CA ILE A 244 -25.95 12.20 -18.22
C ILE A 244 -25.81 13.67 -17.84
N GLU A 245 -26.07 13.98 -16.60
CA GLU A 245 -25.84 15.30 -16.01
C GLU A 245 -24.48 15.32 -15.31
N GLN A 246 -23.78 16.46 -15.34
CA GLN A 246 -22.54 16.63 -14.58
C GLN A 246 -22.90 16.85 -13.13
N GLU A 247 -22.51 15.92 -12.27
CA GLU A 247 -22.81 15.93 -10.85
C GLU A 247 -21.72 15.30 -10.02
N THR A 248 -21.70 15.61 -8.71
CA THR A 248 -20.86 14.93 -7.72
C THR A 248 -21.69 13.85 -7.01
N LEU A 249 -21.20 12.64 -7.01
CA LEU A 249 -21.85 11.45 -6.47
C LEU A 249 -21.11 10.95 -5.23
N ARG A 250 -21.85 10.48 -4.24
CA ARG A 250 -21.33 9.76 -3.09
C ARG A 250 -21.50 8.25 -3.32
N TRP A 251 -20.41 7.51 -3.16
CA TRP A 251 -20.49 6.05 -3.08
C TRP A 251 -21.06 5.62 -1.72
N ASP A 252 -21.99 4.68 -1.73
CA ASP A 252 -22.52 4.02 -0.54
C ASP A 252 -22.11 2.55 -0.55
N GLU A 253 -21.24 2.20 0.38
CA GLU A 253 -20.64 0.86 0.45
C GLU A 253 -21.66 -0.24 0.78
N VAL A 254 -22.70 0.10 1.57
CA VAL A 254 -23.69 -0.87 2.02
C VAL A 254 -24.63 -1.25 0.87
N SER A 255 -25.18 -0.27 0.17
CA SER A 255 -26.07 -0.52 -0.96
C SER A 255 -25.33 -0.86 -2.26
N GLY A 256 -24.02 -0.54 -2.37
CA GLY A 256 -23.23 -0.69 -3.58
C GLY A 256 -23.72 0.21 -4.72
N LYS A 257 -24.13 1.44 -4.42
CA LYS A 257 -24.68 2.41 -5.39
C LYS A 257 -24.11 3.81 -5.20
N THR A 258 -24.21 4.60 -6.24
CA THR A 258 -23.93 6.03 -6.18
C THR A 258 -25.20 6.84 -5.91
N PHE A 259 -25.05 7.93 -5.15
CA PHE A 259 -26.14 8.88 -4.86
C PHE A 259 -25.66 10.30 -5.11
N SER A 260 -26.52 11.13 -5.71
CA SER A 260 -26.22 12.55 -5.92
C SER A 260 -26.00 13.26 -4.58
N MET A 261 -24.94 14.04 -4.47
CA MET A 261 -24.64 14.84 -3.27
C MET A 261 -25.22 16.25 -3.33
N ARG A 262 -25.45 16.78 -4.52
CA ARG A 262 -25.94 18.16 -4.75
C ARG A 262 -26.85 18.20 -5.96
N ASP A 263 -27.92 18.97 -5.84
CA ASP A 263 -28.65 19.51 -6.98
C ASP A 263 -27.75 20.50 -7.73
N LYS A 264 -28.04 20.72 -9.01
CA LYS A 264 -27.33 21.60 -9.96
C LYS A 264 -26.95 22.94 -9.33
N GLU A 265 -25.80 23.01 -8.68
CA GLU A 265 -25.14 24.29 -8.43
C GLU A 265 -24.19 24.53 -9.59
N ASP A 266 -24.27 25.71 -10.20
CA ASP A 266 -23.32 26.21 -11.18
C ASP A 266 -21.88 25.97 -10.67
N ALA A 267 -20.97 25.63 -11.58
CA ALA A 267 -19.56 25.44 -11.25
C ALA A 267 -19.09 26.63 -10.41
N GLN A 268 -18.71 26.39 -9.16
CA GLN A 268 -18.31 27.46 -8.25
C GLN A 268 -17.06 28.13 -8.82
N ASP A 269 -17.16 29.43 -9.11
CA ASP A 269 -16.00 30.26 -9.38
C ASP A 269 -15.25 30.52 -8.06
N TYR A 270 -14.17 29.78 -7.82
CA TYR A 270 -13.35 29.93 -6.61
C TYR A 270 -12.56 31.23 -6.55
N ARG A 271 -12.59 32.05 -7.60
CA ARG A 271 -11.90 33.35 -7.64
C ARG A 271 -10.47 33.27 -7.11
N TYR A 272 -9.68 32.38 -7.70
CA TYR A 272 -8.29 32.21 -7.33
C TYR A 272 -7.51 33.52 -7.47
N PHE A 273 -6.67 33.79 -6.47
CA PHE A 273 -5.67 34.85 -6.55
C PHE A 273 -4.47 34.51 -5.66
N PRO A 274 -3.25 35.04 -5.93
CA PRO A 274 -2.07 34.78 -5.12
C PRO A 274 -2.29 35.16 -3.67
N ASP A 275 -1.88 34.30 -2.72
CA ASP A 275 -1.95 34.64 -1.31
C ASP A 275 -0.92 35.76 -1.02
N PRO A 276 -1.36 36.95 -0.48
CA PRO A 276 -0.48 38.07 -0.27
C PRO A 276 0.48 37.88 0.91
N ASP A 277 0.20 36.95 1.82
CA ASP A 277 0.99 36.67 3.00
C ASP A 277 2.07 35.61 2.77
N LEU A 278 2.05 34.94 1.61
CA LEU A 278 3.01 33.91 1.25
C LEU A 278 3.90 34.37 0.09
N VAL A 279 5.20 34.23 0.28
CA VAL A 279 6.19 34.53 -0.75
C VAL A 279 6.19 33.47 -1.85
N ALA A 280 6.60 33.84 -3.06
CA ALA A 280 6.76 32.90 -4.17
C ALA A 280 7.80 31.82 -3.82
N ILE A 281 7.53 30.59 -4.26
CA ILE A 281 8.42 29.46 -4.12
C ILE A 281 9.41 29.48 -5.29
N LYS A 282 10.68 29.74 -4.98
CA LYS A 282 11.75 29.76 -5.99
C LYS A 282 12.74 28.64 -5.72
N LEU A 283 12.89 27.74 -6.69
CA LEU A 283 13.76 26.58 -6.59
C LEU A 283 14.95 26.72 -7.55
N SER A 284 16.16 26.53 -7.03
CA SER A 284 17.36 26.44 -7.86
C SER A 284 17.50 25.04 -8.49
N ASP A 285 18.19 24.94 -9.61
CA ASP A 285 18.53 23.66 -10.22
C ASP A 285 19.34 22.78 -9.28
N GLU A 286 20.24 23.38 -8.50
CA GLU A 286 21.03 22.68 -7.47
C GLU A 286 20.13 22.04 -6.39
N TYR A 287 19.12 22.76 -5.91
CA TYR A 287 18.16 22.23 -4.93
C TYR A 287 17.40 21.02 -5.48
N ILE A 288 16.90 21.14 -6.72
CA ILE A 288 16.17 20.04 -7.38
C ILE A 288 17.09 18.84 -7.59
N GLU A 289 18.31 19.04 -8.06
CA GLU A 289 19.27 17.95 -8.30
C GLU A 289 19.70 17.28 -6.98
N ASN A 290 19.85 18.03 -5.90
CA ASN A 290 20.13 17.46 -4.57
C ASN A 290 18.99 16.55 -4.11
N ILE A 291 17.74 16.97 -4.29
CA ILE A 291 16.57 16.12 -3.96
C ILE A 291 16.55 14.88 -4.85
N LYS A 292 16.77 15.01 -6.15
CA LYS A 292 16.81 13.90 -7.09
C LYS A 292 17.86 12.87 -6.69
N ASN A 293 19.06 13.31 -6.30
CA ASN A 293 20.13 12.43 -5.85
C ASN A 293 19.86 11.78 -4.48
N SER A 294 18.93 12.32 -3.71
CA SER A 294 18.49 11.76 -2.41
C SER A 294 17.35 10.74 -2.54
N LEU A 295 16.77 10.59 -3.73
CA LEU A 295 15.68 9.62 -3.94
C LEU A 295 16.21 8.20 -3.74
N PRO A 296 15.47 7.33 -3.03
CA PRO A 296 15.80 5.92 -2.94
C PRO A 296 15.58 5.22 -4.28
N GLU A 297 16.06 3.99 -4.39
CA GLU A 297 15.70 3.12 -5.51
C GLU A 297 14.18 2.93 -5.56
N LEU A 298 13.56 3.31 -6.69
CA LEU A 298 12.11 3.24 -6.87
C LEU A 298 11.62 1.79 -7.11
N PRO A 299 10.32 1.50 -6.86
CA PRO A 299 9.78 0.15 -6.93
C PRO A 299 10.08 -0.59 -8.24
N GLU A 300 9.98 0.08 -9.39
CA GLU A 300 10.21 -0.54 -10.69
C GLU A 300 11.67 -0.92 -10.93
N THR A 301 12.61 -0.04 -10.55
CA THR A 301 14.04 -0.32 -10.61
C THR A 301 14.40 -1.49 -9.69
N ARG A 302 13.82 -1.51 -8.49
CA ARG A 302 14.02 -2.56 -7.51
C ARG A 302 13.46 -3.91 -7.99
N LYS A 303 12.25 -3.89 -8.59
CA LYS A 303 11.66 -5.07 -9.26
C LYS A 303 12.60 -5.63 -10.32
N GLN A 304 13.11 -4.77 -11.20
CA GLN A 304 14.03 -5.21 -12.26
C GLN A 304 15.31 -5.82 -11.66
N ARG A 305 15.87 -5.22 -10.63
CA ARG A 305 17.03 -5.77 -9.92
C ARG A 305 16.74 -7.14 -9.31
N TYR A 306 15.56 -7.38 -8.76
CA TYR A 306 15.17 -8.69 -8.22
C TYR A 306 15.08 -9.78 -9.30
N LEU A 307 14.60 -9.43 -10.48
CA LEU A 307 14.61 -10.34 -11.64
C LEU A 307 16.05 -10.68 -12.05
N ASP A 308 16.93 -9.68 -12.10
CA ASP A 308 18.29 -9.82 -12.64
C ASP A 308 19.27 -10.45 -11.65
N GLU A 309 19.26 -10.04 -10.37
CA GLU A 309 20.21 -10.50 -9.36
C GLU A 309 19.77 -11.77 -8.65
N PHE A 310 18.50 -11.78 -8.16
CA PHE A 310 17.99 -12.89 -7.35
C PHE A 310 17.24 -13.95 -8.16
N LYS A 311 17.03 -13.71 -9.47
CA LYS A 311 16.30 -14.62 -10.37
C LYS A 311 14.91 -14.98 -9.85
N LEU A 312 14.22 -14.03 -9.22
CA LEU A 312 12.84 -14.20 -8.80
C LEU A 312 11.92 -14.29 -10.04
N SER A 313 10.75 -14.89 -9.88
CA SER A 313 9.70 -14.79 -10.89
C SER A 313 9.18 -13.34 -10.99
N GLU A 314 8.65 -12.95 -12.14
CA GLU A 314 8.07 -11.62 -12.32
C GLU A 314 6.97 -11.34 -11.30
N LYS A 315 6.12 -12.33 -11.04
CA LYS A 315 5.06 -12.25 -10.04
C LYS A 315 5.62 -11.98 -8.64
N ASP A 316 6.61 -12.74 -8.21
CA ASP A 316 7.20 -12.62 -6.88
C ASP A 316 7.94 -11.29 -6.72
N ALA A 317 8.75 -10.91 -7.71
CA ALA A 317 9.45 -9.64 -7.74
C ALA A 317 8.46 -8.46 -7.63
N ASN A 318 7.33 -8.53 -8.33
CA ASN A 318 6.28 -7.52 -8.26
C ASN A 318 5.65 -7.42 -6.88
N ILE A 319 5.30 -8.54 -6.24
CA ILE A 319 4.69 -8.55 -4.90
C ILE A 319 5.68 -7.97 -3.87
N ILE A 320 6.94 -8.40 -3.87
CA ILE A 320 7.92 -7.91 -2.90
C ILE A 320 8.24 -6.44 -3.13
N SER A 321 8.46 -6.02 -4.38
CA SER A 321 8.80 -4.63 -4.69
C SER A 321 7.63 -3.65 -4.58
N SER A 322 6.39 -4.14 -4.52
CA SER A 322 5.21 -3.27 -4.36
C SER A 322 5.15 -2.56 -3.01
N SER A 323 5.80 -3.10 -1.99
CA SER A 323 5.92 -2.51 -0.66
C SER A 323 7.39 -2.32 -0.28
N LYS A 324 7.75 -1.09 0.10
CA LYS A 324 9.11 -0.79 0.61
C LYS A 324 9.48 -1.69 1.79
N TYR A 325 8.54 -1.91 2.69
CA TYR A 325 8.78 -2.72 3.90
C TYR A 325 9.03 -4.19 3.59
N LEU A 326 8.29 -4.79 2.66
CA LEU A 326 8.53 -6.16 2.22
C LEU A 326 9.85 -6.27 1.47
N ALA A 327 10.19 -5.29 0.66
CA ALA A 327 11.44 -5.24 -0.08
C ALA A 327 12.66 -5.11 0.86
N ASP A 328 12.58 -4.24 1.86
CA ASP A 328 13.62 -4.07 2.89
C ASP A 328 13.76 -5.34 3.74
N LEU A 329 12.64 -5.97 4.11
CA LEU A 329 12.62 -7.25 4.83
C LEU A 329 13.30 -8.36 4.00
N PHE A 330 12.97 -8.45 2.71
CA PHE A 330 13.55 -9.42 1.79
C PHE A 330 15.06 -9.26 1.65
N GLU A 331 15.52 -8.05 1.36
CA GLU A 331 16.95 -7.79 1.17
C GLU A 331 17.74 -7.97 2.46
N GLY A 332 17.22 -7.46 3.58
CA GLY A 332 17.87 -7.60 4.86
C GLY A 332 17.97 -9.07 5.30
N ALA A 333 16.89 -9.83 5.20
CA ALA A 333 16.90 -11.26 5.54
C ALA A 333 17.80 -12.06 4.59
N THR A 334 17.80 -11.72 3.31
CA THR A 334 18.70 -12.35 2.32
C THR A 334 20.17 -12.10 2.65
N LYS A 335 20.53 -10.89 3.08
CA LYS A 335 21.92 -10.59 3.53
C LYS A 335 22.33 -11.43 4.75
N VAL A 336 21.41 -11.75 5.65
CA VAL A 336 21.66 -12.55 6.84
C VAL A 336 21.84 -14.03 6.52
N CYS A 337 20.93 -14.61 5.72
CA CYS A 337 20.91 -16.06 5.47
C CYS A 337 21.54 -16.49 4.15
N ASN A 338 21.84 -15.57 3.24
CA ASN A 338 22.36 -15.83 1.90
C ASN A 338 21.49 -16.81 1.07
N ASN A 339 20.17 -16.81 1.30
CA ASN A 339 19.21 -17.70 0.65
C ASN A 339 17.97 -16.93 0.17
N PRO A 340 18.07 -16.14 -0.94
CA PRO A 340 16.96 -15.31 -1.44
C PRO A 340 15.72 -16.11 -1.79
N LYS A 341 15.88 -17.34 -2.30
CA LYS A 341 14.75 -18.19 -2.66
C LYS A 341 13.91 -18.61 -1.44
N ALA A 342 14.55 -18.96 -0.34
CA ALA A 342 13.85 -19.32 0.88
C ALA A 342 13.15 -18.09 1.49
N VAL A 343 13.83 -16.94 1.55
CA VAL A 343 13.25 -15.68 2.05
C VAL A 343 12.03 -15.28 1.20
N ASN A 344 12.16 -15.32 -0.13
CA ASN A 344 11.05 -15.07 -1.05
C ASN A 344 9.84 -15.95 -0.71
N ASN A 345 10.05 -17.26 -0.59
CA ASN A 345 8.97 -18.20 -0.29
C ASN A 345 8.27 -17.87 1.05
N TRP A 346 9.01 -17.49 2.08
CA TRP A 346 8.44 -17.09 3.37
C TRP A 346 7.60 -15.82 3.26
N ILE A 347 8.08 -14.81 2.53
CA ILE A 347 7.34 -13.56 2.35
C ILE A 347 6.07 -13.79 1.54
N ILE A 348 6.18 -14.46 0.38
CA ILE A 348 5.05 -14.62 -0.56
C ILE A 348 3.97 -15.57 0.01
N SER A 349 4.36 -16.62 0.76
CA SER A 349 3.39 -17.61 1.27
C SER A 349 2.92 -17.30 2.68
N ASP A 350 3.82 -17.40 3.66
CA ASP A 350 3.40 -17.42 5.07
C ASP A 350 3.20 -16.01 5.64
N ILE A 351 4.10 -15.05 5.34
CA ILE A 351 3.96 -13.67 5.79
C ILE A 351 2.76 -13.01 5.11
N SER A 352 2.66 -13.07 3.76
CA SER A 352 1.53 -12.50 3.03
C SER A 352 0.18 -13.09 3.46
N ARG A 353 0.14 -14.40 3.80
CA ARG A 353 -1.06 -15.02 4.35
C ARG A 353 -1.46 -14.41 5.69
N ILE A 354 -0.50 -14.24 6.61
CA ILE A 354 -0.78 -13.65 7.93
C ILE A 354 -1.24 -12.21 7.77
N LEU A 355 -0.59 -11.39 6.94
CA LEU A 355 -0.99 -10.01 6.68
C LEU A 355 -2.44 -9.94 6.16
N ASN A 356 -2.81 -10.82 5.23
CA ASN A 356 -4.17 -10.87 4.68
C ASN A 356 -5.21 -11.36 5.70
N GLU A 357 -4.87 -12.34 6.55
CA GLU A 357 -5.77 -12.89 7.57
C GLU A 357 -6.01 -11.93 8.74
N THR A 358 -5.00 -11.11 9.06
CA THR A 358 -5.05 -10.17 10.19
C THR A 358 -5.33 -8.72 9.78
N GLU A 359 -5.43 -8.47 8.47
CA GLU A 359 -5.61 -7.13 7.89
C GLU A 359 -4.52 -6.12 8.31
N ILE A 360 -3.32 -6.62 8.65
CA ILE A 360 -2.14 -5.82 9.01
C ILE A 360 -1.42 -5.36 7.74
N GLU A 361 -1.06 -4.09 7.66
CA GLU A 361 -0.23 -3.55 6.57
C GLU A 361 1.25 -3.96 6.74
N PRO A 362 2.03 -4.09 5.66
CA PRO A 362 3.44 -4.47 5.72
C PRO A 362 4.32 -3.61 6.65
N ILE A 363 4.00 -2.33 6.81
CA ILE A 363 4.69 -1.42 7.72
C ILE A 363 4.54 -1.83 9.20
N GLU A 364 3.49 -2.58 9.52
CA GLU A 364 3.16 -2.98 10.89
C GLU A 364 3.76 -4.34 11.27
N ILE A 365 4.55 -4.98 10.38
CA ILE A 365 5.28 -6.21 10.72
C ILE A 365 6.18 -5.94 11.93
N PRO A 366 5.99 -6.66 13.06
CA PRO A 366 6.63 -6.31 14.32
C PRO A 366 8.06 -6.83 14.46
N PHE A 367 8.54 -7.66 13.54
CA PHE A 367 9.89 -8.23 13.54
C PHE A 367 10.73 -7.70 12.38
N ASP A 368 12.05 -7.80 12.52
CA ASP A 368 13.00 -7.29 11.55
C ASP A 368 13.56 -8.37 10.59
N SER A 369 14.34 -7.92 9.63
CA SER A 369 14.99 -8.78 8.63
C SER A 369 16.02 -9.74 9.24
N ASN A 370 16.65 -9.37 10.36
CA ASN A 370 17.59 -10.24 11.05
C ASN A 370 16.89 -11.45 11.68
N GLN A 371 15.72 -11.25 12.29
CA GLN A 371 14.90 -12.32 12.85
C GLN A 371 14.40 -13.28 11.76
N LEU A 372 13.93 -12.76 10.63
CA LEU A 372 13.53 -13.60 9.51
C LEU A 372 14.72 -14.37 8.92
N GLY A 373 15.87 -13.71 8.72
CA GLY A 373 17.09 -14.36 8.23
C GLY A 373 17.58 -15.47 9.14
N LYS A 374 17.58 -15.26 10.47
CA LYS A 374 17.90 -16.28 11.46
C LYS A 374 16.93 -17.47 11.40
N LEU A 375 15.63 -17.21 11.27
CA LEU A 375 14.63 -18.28 11.11
C LEU A 375 14.94 -19.16 9.90
N VAL A 376 15.29 -18.57 8.75
CA VAL A 376 15.70 -19.31 7.56
C VAL A 376 16.97 -20.13 7.81
N ILE A 377 17.98 -19.56 8.45
CA ILE A 377 19.22 -20.28 8.82
C ILE A 377 18.94 -21.51 9.69
N LEU A 378 18.03 -21.41 10.66
CA LEU A 378 17.67 -22.52 11.53
C LEU A 378 16.99 -23.68 10.78
N ILE A 379 16.24 -23.36 9.73
CA ILE A 379 15.64 -24.36 8.84
C ILE A 379 16.73 -24.99 7.95
N ASP A 380 17.57 -24.18 7.33
CA ASP A 380 18.63 -24.66 6.43
C ASP A 380 19.64 -25.55 7.16
N LYS A 381 19.92 -25.26 8.42
CA LYS A 381 20.76 -26.10 9.31
C LYS A 381 20.02 -27.36 9.82
N GLY A 382 18.73 -27.50 9.58
CA GLY A 382 17.94 -28.61 10.13
C GLY A 382 17.71 -28.55 11.63
N THR A 383 17.95 -27.40 12.27
CA THR A 383 17.68 -27.20 13.71
C THR A 383 16.19 -27.29 14.01
N ILE A 384 15.37 -26.85 13.09
CA ILE A 384 13.90 -26.94 13.14
C ILE A 384 13.33 -27.36 11.78
N SER A 385 12.15 -27.99 11.80
CA SER A 385 11.39 -28.27 10.58
C SER A 385 10.62 -27.05 10.10
N SER A 386 10.24 -27.04 8.81
CA SER A 386 9.36 -25.99 8.26
C SER A 386 8.04 -25.85 9.01
N SER A 387 7.50 -26.94 9.56
CA SER A 387 6.29 -26.93 10.37
C SER A 387 6.50 -26.19 11.71
N ILE A 388 7.67 -26.36 12.34
CA ILE A 388 8.04 -25.62 13.56
C ILE A 388 8.31 -24.16 13.21
N ALA A 389 9.00 -23.89 12.11
CA ALA A 389 9.30 -22.54 11.67
C ALA A 389 8.04 -21.69 11.45
N LYS A 390 6.95 -22.29 10.94
CA LYS A 390 5.64 -21.61 10.83
C LYS A 390 5.08 -21.19 12.19
N LYS A 391 5.29 -22.01 13.22
CA LYS A 391 4.88 -21.67 14.60
C LYS A 391 5.77 -20.54 15.17
N VAL A 392 7.07 -20.59 14.90
CA VAL A 392 8.00 -19.51 15.30
C VAL A 392 7.63 -18.21 14.61
N LEU A 393 7.23 -18.23 13.33
CA LEU A 393 6.78 -17.04 12.61
C LEU A 393 5.53 -16.43 13.28
N VAL A 394 4.55 -17.24 13.69
CA VAL A 394 3.37 -16.74 14.41
C VAL A 394 3.78 -16.09 15.74
N GLU A 395 4.66 -16.71 16.50
CA GLU A 395 5.21 -16.10 17.73
C GLU A 395 5.97 -14.79 17.48
N LEU A 396 6.66 -14.65 16.33
CA LEU A 396 7.32 -13.41 15.93
C LEU A 396 6.31 -12.28 15.66
N PHE A 397 5.13 -12.59 15.13
CA PHE A 397 4.05 -11.61 14.98
C PHE A 397 3.43 -11.19 16.30
N GLU A 398 3.31 -12.11 17.27
CA GLU A 398 2.71 -11.83 18.58
C GLU A 398 3.69 -11.18 19.55
N ASN A 399 4.95 -11.65 19.56
CA ASN A 399 5.99 -11.22 20.50
C ASN A 399 7.38 -11.29 19.83
N PRO A 400 7.80 -10.24 19.10
CA PRO A 400 9.03 -10.24 18.33
C PRO A 400 10.26 -10.34 19.21
N ARG A 401 11.00 -11.43 19.10
CA ARG A 401 12.26 -11.71 19.82
C ARG A 401 13.14 -12.67 19.01
N ASP A 402 14.31 -13.02 19.52
CA ASP A 402 15.22 -13.90 18.79
C ASP A 402 14.59 -15.28 18.53
N PRO A 403 14.55 -15.78 17.27
CA PRO A 403 13.99 -17.10 16.96
C PRO A 403 14.60 -18.25 17.75
N GLU A 404 15.91 -18.20 18.08
CA GLU A 404 16.56 -19.22 18.88
C GLU A 404 16.02 -19.28 20.31
N ASP A 405 15.72 -18.11 20.90
CA ASP A 405 15.17 -18.04 22.25
C ASP A 405 13.75 -18.58 22.31
N ILE A 406 12.91 -18.26 21.28
CA ILE A 406 11.57 -18.84 21.14
C ILE A 406 11.65 -20.36 21.09
N ILE A 407 12.54 -20.90 20.25
CA ILE A 407 12.70 -22.35 20.05
C ILE A 407 13.17 -23.02 21.33
N LYS A 408 14.12 -22.44 22.06
CA LYS A 408 14.63 -22.97 23.36
C LYS A 408 13.53 -23.00 24.43
N GLU A 409 12.81 -21.90 24.58
CA GLU A 409 11.74 -21.78 25.59
C GLU A 409 10.59 -22.75 25.32
N LYS A 410 10.16 -22.87 24.06
CA LYS A 410 9.07 -23.78 23.66
C LYS A 410 9.52 -25.24 23.54
N GLY A 411 10.82 -25.51 23.64
CA GLY A 411 11.38 -26.86 23.49
C GLY A 411 11.19 -27.45 22.11
N TRP A 412 11.27 -26.60 21.05
CA TRP A 412 11.03 -26.97 19.66
C TRP A 412 12.30 -27.37 18.89
N ILE A 413 13.41 -27.57 19.57
CA ILE A 413 14.64 -28.05 18.95
C ILE A 413 14.41 -29.43 18.35
N GLN A 414 14.81 -29.61 17.10
CA GLN A 414 14.67 -30.88 16.39
C GLN A 414 15.72 -31.88 16.92
N ILE A 415 15.32 -33.13 17.10
CA ILE A 415 16.22 -34.22 17.40
C ILE A 415 16.98 -34.59 16.14
N SER A 416 18.28 -34.26 16.10
CA SER A 416 19.18 -34.58 14.98
C SER A 416 20.31 -35.52 15.42
N ASP A 417 20.23 -36.08 16.63
CA ASP A 417 21.18 -37.08 17.12
C ASP A 417 20.92 -38.40 16.39
N GLU A 418 21.91 -38.89 15.65
CA GLU A 418 21.79 -40.13 14.86
C GLU A 418 21.45 -41.33 15.72
N GLY A 419 22.01 -41.41 16.96
CA GLY A 419 21.75 -42.51 17.86
C GLY A 419 20.29 -42.52 18.31
N ALA A 420 19.79 -41.37 18.76
CA ALA A 420 18.40 -41.22 19.18
C ALA A 420 17.40 -41.47 18.05
N ILE A 421 17.70 -40.99 16.86
CA ILE A 421 16.85 -41.25 15.68
C ILE A 421 16.87 -42.71 15.29
N LYS A 422 18.00 -43.37 15.36
CA LYS A 422 18.16 -44.80 15.07
C LYS A 422 17.37 -45.67 16.01
N GLU A 423 17.37 -45.36 17.30
CA GLU A 423 16.53 -46.07 18.29
C GLU A 423 15.04 -45.97 17.96
N VAL A 424 14.57 -44.75 17.56
CA VAL A 424 13.19 -44.55 17.15
C VAL A 424 12.89 -45.35 15.86
N VAL A 425 13.78 -45.34 14.87
CA VAL A 425 13.62 -46.08 13.63
C VAL A 425 13.50 -47.57 13.91
N LEU A 426 14.41 -48.17 14.65
CA LEU A 426 14.41 -49.60 14.99
C LEU A 426 13.13 -49.98 15.71
N LYS A 427 12.69 -49.20 16.69
CA LYS A 427 11.48 -49.43 17.43
C LYS A 427 10.23 -49.41 16.53
N ILE A 428 10.14 -48.41 15.61
CA ILE A 428 9.00 -48.29 14.66
C ILE A 428 8.98 -49.49 13.68
N LEU A 429 10.16 -49.97 13.24
CA LEU A 429 10.24 -51.15 12.38
C LEU A 429 9.74 -52.41 13.13
N GLU A 430 10.13 -52.60 14.41
CA GLU A 430 9.63 -53.73 15.23
C GLU A 430 8.13 -53.64 15.48
N GLU A 431 7.58 -52.46 15.70
CA GLU A 431 6.13 -52.26 15.96
C GLU A 431 5.26 -52.37 14.68
N ASN A 432 5.86 -52.31 13.49
CA ASN A 432 5.11 -52.29 12.21
C ASN A 432 5.61 -53.36 11.20
N PRO A 433 5.67 -54.65 11.53
CA PRO A 433 6.24 -55.67 10.66
C PRO A 433 5.51 -55.81 9.29
N GLN A 434 4.20 -55.53 9.25
CA GLN A 434 3.46 -55.60 8.00
C GLN A 434 3.90 -54.49 7.01
N SER A 435 4.15 -53.29 7.51
CA SER A 435 4.65 -52.17 6.68
C SER A 435 6.07 -52.41 6.18
N VAL A 436 6.92 -53.08 6.97
CA VAL A 436 8.23 -53.53 6.55
C VAL A 436 8.14 -54.54 5.40
N ALA A 437 7.25 -55.54 5.53
CA ALA A 437 7.02 -56.53 4.47
C ALA A 437 6.48 -55.87 3.19
N ASP A 438 5.55 -54.92 3.34
CA ASP A 438 4.98 -54.20 2.18
C ASP A 438 6.06 -53.36 1.44
N TYR A 439 6.98 -52.70 2.17
CA TYR A 439 8.10 -51.99 1.55
C TYR A 439 9.06 -52.94 0.80
N LYS A 440 9.43 -54.08 1.44
CA LYS A 440 10.27 -55.12 0.80
C LYS A 440 9.58 -55.75 -0.41
N ALA A 441 8.25 -55.72 -0.46
CA ALA A 441 7.45 -56.15 -1.64
C ALA A 441 7.31 -55.06 -2.72
N GLY A 442 8.01 -53.92 -2.58
CA GLY A 442 8.04 -52.85 -3.60
C GLY A 442 6.97 -51.74 -3.42
N LYS A 443 6.25 -51.72 -2.31
CA LYS A 443 5.26 -50.66 -2.01
C LYS A 443 5.93 -49.45 -1.35
N GLU A 444 6.47 -48.52 -2.13
CA GLU A 444 7.16 -47.33 -1.63
C GLU A 444 6.35 -46.47 -0.66
N LYS A 445 5.02 -46.47 -0.74
CA LYS A 445 4.16 -45.75 0.18
C LYS A 445 4.28 -46.20 1.65
N ALA A 446 4.77 -47.40 1.89
CA ALA A 446 4.99 -47.92 3.24
C ALA A 446 6.08 -47.14 3.99
N LEU A 447 7.08 -46.64 3.28
CA LEU A 447 8.13 -45.76 3.86
C LEU A 447 7.53 -44.47 4.44
N GLY A 448 6.61 -43.85 3.68
CA GLY A 448 5.94 -42.63 4.16
C GLY A 448 5.08 -42.89 5.43
N PHE A 449 4.46 -44.05 5.53
CA PHE A 449 3.73 -44.45 6.74
C PHE A 449 4.66 -44.63 7.95
N LEU A 450 5.79 -45.31 7.78
CA LEU A 450 6.77 -45.54 8.86
C LEU A 450 7.38 -44.22 9.35
N VAL A 451 7.74 -43.30 8.44
CA VAL A 451 8.20 -41.95 8.75
C VAL A 451 7.11 -41.18 9.52
N GLY A 452 5.84 -41.29 9.10
CA GLY A 452 4.70 -40.69 9.78
C GLY A 452 4.54 -41.19 11.24
N GLN A 453 4.73 -42.50 11.49
CA GLN A 453 4.69 -43.08 12.83
C GLN A 453 5.86 -42.56 13.70
N ALA A 454 7.07 -42.49 13.15
CA ALA A 454 8.22 -41.94 13.84
C ALA A 454 8.04 -40.45 14.20
N MET A 455 7.49 -39.67 13.28
CA MET A 455 7.12 -38.27 13.51
C MET A 455 6.07 -38.13 14.61
N LYS A 456 5.08 -39.01 14.65
CA LYS A 456 4.05 -39.02 15.70
C LYS A 456 4.65 -39.37 17.07
N GLN A 457 5.52 -40.39 17.15
CA GLN A 457 6.17 -40.82 18.38
C GLN A 457 7.11 -39.73 18.93
N THR A 458 7.81 -39.04 18.06
CA THR A 458 8.73 -37.94 18.45
C THR A 458 8.01 -36.60 18.62
N LYS A 459 6.67 -36.56 18.50
CA LYS A 459 5.85 -35.35 18.58
C LYS A 459 6.29 -34.27 17.54
N GLY A 460 6.72 -34.71 16.36
CA GLY A 460 7.22 -33.82 15.31
C GLY A 460 8.64 -33.29 15.50
N LYS A 461 9.38 -33.79 16.49
CA LYS A 461 10.73 -33.31 16.82
C LYS A 461 11.88 -34.03 16.07
N ALA A 462 11.64 -35.20 15.47
CA ALA A 462 12.67 -35.88 14.66
C ALA A 462 12.87 -35.18 13.28
N ASN A 463 14.11 -35.21 12.78
CA ASN A 463 14.43 -34.69 11.46
C ASN A 463 13.85 -35.62 10.37
N PRO A 464 12.86 -35.17 9.56
CA PRO A 464 12.21 -36.01 8.56
C PRO A 464 13.18 -36.54 7.50
N LYS A 465 14.20 -35.77 7.13
CA LYS A 465 15.20 -36.18 6.16
C LYS A 465 16.04 -37.33 6.69
N MET A 466 16.54 -37.18 7.91
CA MET A 466 17.33 -38.24 8.57
C MET A 466 16.47 -39.49 8.81
N LEU A 467 15.19 -39.34 9.21
CA LEU A 467 14.28 -40.48 9.34
C LEU A 467 14.13 -41.22 8.01
N ASN A 468 13.89 -40.52 6.89
CA ASN A 468 13.76 -41.14 5.58
C ASN A 468 15.04 -41.89 5.18
N GLU A 469 16.21 -41.28 5.36
CA GLU A 469 17.49 -41.90 5.05
C GLU A 469 17.74 -43.15 5.90
N MET A 470 17.53 -43.06 7.20
CA MET A 470 17.74 -44.19 8.14
C MET A 470 16.74 -45.32 7.94
N PHE A 471 15.44 -45.01 7.70
CA PHE A 471 14.46 -46.04 7.33
C PHE A 471 14.86 -46.73 6.03
N ALA A 472 15.28 -45.98 5.00
CA ALA A 472 15.69 -46.55 3.74
C ALA A 472 16.95 -47.44 3.86
N GLU A 473 17.87 -47.09 4.76
CA GLU A 473 19.03 -47.92 5.06
C GLU A 473 18.68 -49.19 5.84
N GLU A 474 17.90 -49.09 6.92
CA GLU A 474 17.53 -50.25 7.73
C GLU A 474 16.58 -51.20 7.00
N LEU A 475 15.70 -50.71 6.14
CA LEU A 475 14.81 -51.57 5.34
C LEU A 475 15.52 -52.33 4.21
N LYS A 476 16.73 -51.90 3.79
CA LYS A 476 17.57 -52.63 2.85
C LYS A 476 18.34 -53.77 3.44
N LYS A 477 18.48 -53.79 4.76
CA LYS A 477 19.06 -54.89 5.53
C LYS A 477 18.00 -55.99 5.71
#